data_14d237eda0ea7d8db943680d7ed6ac54
#
_entry.id   14d237eda0ea7d8db943680d7ed6ac54
#
_cell.length_a   1.000
_cell.length_b   1.000
_cell.length_c   1.000
_cell.angle_alpha   90.00
_cell.angle_beta   90.00
_cell.angle_gamma   90.00
#
_symmetry.space_group_name_H-M   'P 1'
#
loop_
_entity.id
_entity.type
_entity.pdbx_description
1 polymer ?
#
loop_
_entity_poly.entity_id
_entity_poly.type
_entity_poly.pdbx_seq_one_letter_code
_entity_poly.pdbx_strand_id
1 'polypeptide(L)'
;AMDATVECDGAGNAADLDGWLASNGGAAASDACSDVTWSNDFDALSDDCGATGMATVTFTATDDCGNSSSTTATFTIEDTTAPAIDMAAADATVECDGDGNNADLDAWLASNGGASASDACSDVTWSNDFAALSDDCGATGAATVTFTATDDCGNSSSTTATFTIED
;
A
#
# COMPACT_ATOMS: atom_id res chain seq x y z
N ALA A 1 -8.22 -23.13 -15.36
CA ALA A 1 -7.56 -21.85 -15.13
C ALA A 1 -6.79 -21.90 -13.81
N MET A 2 -5.87 -21.00 -13.62
CA MET A 2 -5.03 -20.88 -12.44
C MET A 2 -5.17 -19.45 -11.88
N ASP A 3 -5.19 -19.37 -10.56
CA ASP A 3 -5.15 -18.08 -9.86
C ASP A 3 -3.86 -17.33 -10.19
N ALA A 4 -3.94 -16.01 -10.22
CA ALA A 4 -2.81 -15.13 -10.37
C ALA A 4 -2.86 -14.04 -9.30
N THR A 5 -1.70 -13.76 -8.70
CA THR A 5 -1.53 -12.66 -7.74
C THR A 5 -0.38 -11.80 -8.24
N VAL A 6 -0.59 -10.51 -8.28
CA VAL A 6 0.40 -9.52 -8.70
C VAL A 6 0.51 -8.42 -7.65
N GLU A 7 1.70 -7.85 -7.52
CA GLU A 7 1.91 -6.65 -6.72
C GLU A 7 1.33 -5.44 -7.45
N CYS A 8 0.72 -4.55 -6.71
CA CYS A 8 0.13 -3.32 -7.22
C CYS A 8 1.18 -2.42 -7.90
N ASP A 9 0.88 -1.94 -9.10
CA ASP A 9 1.75 -1.05 -9.89
C ASP A 9 1.33 0.44 -9.80
N GLY A 10 0.32 0.75 -9.00
CA GLY A 10 -0.25 2.09 -8.86
C GLY A 10 -1.13 2.53 -10.05
N ALA A 11 -1.26 1.71 -11.09
CA ALA A 11 -2.06 1.99 -12.28
C ALA A 11 -3.17 0.94 -12.52
N GLY A 12 -3.36 0.02 -11.56
CA GLY A 12 -4.41 -1.02 -11.60
C GLY A 12 -4.03 -2.27 -12.38
N ASN A 13 -2.73 -2.50 -12.62
CA ASN A 13 -2.20 -3.73 -13.24
C ASN A 13 -2.92 -4.16 -14.53
N ALA A 14 -3.34 -3.19 -15.35
CA ALA A 14 -4.15 -3.45 -16.53
C ALA A 14 -3.49 -4.42 -17.51
N ALA A 15 -2.16 -4.34 -17.68
CA ALA A 15 -1.43 -5.22 -18.58
C ALA A 15 -1.38 -6.67 -18.08
N ASP A 16 -1.24 -6.87 -16.77
CA ASP A 16 -1.22 -8.20 -16.14
C ASP A 16 -2.59 -8.85 -16.22
N LEU A 17 -3.65 -8.10 -15.89
CA LEU A 17 -5.03 -8.54 -15.97
C LEU A 17 -5.42 -8.90 -17.41
N ASP A 18 -5.14 -8.03 -18.38
CA ASP A 18 -5.43 -8.28 -19.80
C ASP A 18 -4.68 -9.52 -20.30
N GLY A 19 -3.42 -9.71 -19.94
CA GLY A 19 -2.62 -10.88 -20.29
C GLY A 19 -3.19 -12.16 -19.69
N TRP A 20 -3.62 -12.13 -18.44
CA TRP A 20 -4.25 -13.25 -17.75
C TRP A 20 -5.61 -13.61 -18.37
N LEU A 21 -6.45 -12.63 -18.65
CA LEU A 21 -7.75 -12.83 -19.33
C LEU A 21 -7.54 -13.38 -20.73
N ALA A 22 -6.63 -12.84 -21.53
CA ALA A 22 -6.33 -13.27 -22.90
C ALA A 22 -5.78 -14.70 -22.97
N SER A 23 -5.10 -15.15 -21.91
CA SER A 23 -4.60 -16.54 -21.80
C SER A 23 -5.63 -17.50 -21.16
N ASN A 24 -6.85 -17.06 -20.91
CA ASN A 24 -7.91 -17.81 -20.22
C ASN A 24 -7.47 -18.32 -18.83
N GLY A 25 -6.68 -17.50 -18.10
CA GLY A 25 -6.06 -17.93 -16.85
C GLY A 25 -5.10 -19.11 -17.02
N GLY A 26 -4.48 -19.25 -18.18
CA GLY A 26 -3.61 -20.37 -18.51
C GLY A 26 -4.36 -21.69 -18.78
N ALA A 27 -5.68 -21.67 -18.94
CA ALA A 27 -6.46 -22.86 -19.25
C ALA A 27 -6.31 -23.26 -20.72
N ALA A 28 -6.37 -24.57 -20.97
CA ALA A 28 -6.41 -25.13 -22.31
C ALA A 28 -7.57 -26.12 -22.44
N ALA A 29 -8.17 -26.18 -23.64
CA ALA A 29 -9.20 -27.13 -23.98
C ALA A 29 -8.97 -27.64 -25.41
N SER A 30 -9.45 -28.85 -25.67
CA SER A 30 -9.47 -29.44 -27.00
C SER A 30 -10.72 -30.29 -27.17
N ASP A 31 -11.24 -30.33 -28.39
CA ASP A 31 -12.27 -31.26 -28.81
C ASP A 31 -11.75 -32.12 -29.97
N ALA A 32 -12.28 -33.33 -30.09
CA ALA A 32 -11.81 -34.27 -31.10
C ALA A 32 -12.46 -34.06 -32.49
N CYS A 33 -13.56 -33.33 -32.54
CA CYS A 33 -14.45 -33.20 -33.70
C CYS A 33 -14.52 -31.77 -34.26
N SER A 34 -14.16 -30.75 -33.47
CA SER A 34 -14.30 -29.35 -33.84
C SER A 34 -13.30 -28.41 -33.15
N ASP A 35 -13.25 -27.18 -33.61
CA ASP A 35 -12.49 -26.13 -32.96
C ASP A 35 -13.17 -25.70 -31.66
N VAL A 36 -12.38 -25.13 -30.74
CA VAL A 36 -12.84 -24.64 -29.43
C VAL A 36 -12.65 -23.13 -29.36
N THR A 37 -13.70 -22.44 -28.98
CA THR A 37 -13.68 -20.99 -28.69
C THR A 37 -13.77 -20.74 -27.20
N TRP A 38 -13.13 -19.64 -26.72
CA TRP A 38 -13.14 -19.25 -25.32
C TRP A 38 -13.91 -17.97 -25.09
N SER A 39 -14.60 -17.92 -23.96
CA SER A 39 -15.21 -16.70 -23.41
C SER A 39 -14.96 -16.65 -21.90
N ASN A 40 -15.11 -15.45 -21.31
CA ASN A 40 -15.07 -15.27 -19.87
C ASN A 40 -16.18 -14.31 -19.43
N ASP A 41 -16.45 -14.28 -18.12
CA ASP A 41 -17.45 -13.46 -17.46
C ASP A 41 -16.86 -12.31 -16.64
N PHE A 42 -15.61 -11.91 -16.91
CA PHE A 42 -14.99 -10.78 -16.22
C PHE A 42 -15.82 -9.50 -16.40
N ASP A 43 -16.07 -8.80 -15.29
CA ASP A 43 -16.79 -7.51 -15.26
C ASP A 43 -15.88 -6.42 -14.67
N ALA A 44 -15.47 -6.57 -13.42
CA ALA A 44 -14.61 -5.62 -12.73
C ALA A 44 -13.84 -6.29 -11.58
N LEU A 45 -12.72 -5.67 -11.16
CA LEU A 45 -12.07 -5.96 -9.89
C LEU A 45 -12.88 -5.37 -8.73
N SER A 46 -12.79 -5.97 -7.54
CA SER A 46 -13.20 -5.31 -6.30
C SER A 46 -12.36 -4.06 -6.07
N ASP A 47 -12.85 -3.17 -5.21
CA ASP A 47 -12.14 -1.98 -4.74
C ASP A 47 -11.83 -2.22 -3.25
N ASP A 48 -10.58 -2.56 -2.94
CA ASP A 48 -10.18 -2.94 -1.59
C ASP A 48 -9.41 -1.78 -0.92
N CYS A 49 -8.09 -1.88 -0.77
CA CYS A 49 -7.27 -0.78 -0.23
C CYS A 49 -6.42 -0.16 -1.35
N GLY A 50 -6.44 1.17 -1.49
CA GLY A 50 -5.68 1.85 -2.54
C GLY A 50 -6.05 1.35 -3.93
N ALA A 51 -5.07 1.00 -4.77
CA ALA A 51 -5.29 0.50 -6.12
C ALA A 51 -5.30 -1.05 -6.19
N THR A 52 -5.72 -1.74 -5.12
CA THR A 52 -5.80 -3.21 -5.03
C THR A 52 -7.22 -3.73 -5.25
N GLY A 53 -7.34 -5.03 -5.52
CA GLY A 53 -8.63 -5.67 -5.71
C GLY A 53 -8.51 -7.08 -6.29
N MET A 54 -9.65 -7.77 -6.38
CA MET A 54 -9.71 -9.12 -6.95
C MET A 54 -10.94 -9.35 -7.81
N ALA A 55 -10.86 -10.33 -8.69
CA ALA A 55 -12.00 -10.86 -9.42
C ALA A 55 -11.87 -12.37 -9.60
N THR A 56 -12.95 -13.10 -9.32
CA THR A 56 -13.07 -14.50 -9.70
C THR A 56 -13.76 -14.58 -11.04
N VAL A 57 -13.10 -15.21 -12.01
CA VAL A 57 -13.52 -15.26 -13.41
C VAL A 57 -13.78 -16.70 -13.83
N THR A 58 -14.91 -16.93 -14.50
CA THR A 58 -15.25 -18.19 -15.14
C THR A 58 -14.84 -18.14 -16.61
N PHE A 59 -13.92 -19.00 -17.00
CA PHE A 59 -13.53 -19.22 -18.40
C PHE A 59 -14.31 -20.40 -18.96
N THR A 60 -14.99 -20.18 -20.09
CA THR A 60 -15.83 -21.20 -20.74
C THR A 60 -15.27 -21.52 -22.13
N ALA A 61 -14.97 -22.79 -22.34
CA ALA A 61 -14.60 -23.35 -23.63
C ALA A 61 -15.84 -23.93 -24.30
N THR A 62 -16.12 -23.57 -25.55
CA THR A 62 -17.29 -24.04 -26.31
C THR A 62 -16.85 -24.55 -27.68
N ASP A 63 -17.33 -25.73 -28.06
CA ASP A 63 -17.15 -26.31 -29.38
C ASP A 63 -18.13 -25.76 -30.44
N ASP A 64 -17.93 -26.08 -31.72
CA ASP A 64 -18.80 -25.63 -32.82
C ASP A 64 -20.24 -26.20 -32.74
N CYS A 65 -20.46 -27.25 -31.95
CA CYS A 65 -21.75 -27.86 -31.73
C CYS A 65 -22.51 -27.24 -30.53
N GLY A 66 -21.85 -26.34 -29.76
CA GLY A 66 -22.42 -25.68 -28.60
C GLY A 66 -22.23 -26.45 -27.29
N ASN A 67 -21.45 -27.53 -27.25
CA ASN A 67 -21.10 -28.17 -26.00
C ASN A 67 -20.04 -27.33 -25.30
N SER A 68 -20.12 -27.20 -23.99
CA SER A 68 -19.21 -26.33 -23.24
C SER A 68 -18.72 -26.96 -21.94
N SER A 69 -17.54 -26.54 -21.52
CA SER A 69 -16.97 -26.81 -20.21
C SER A 69 -16.35 -25.54 -19.65
N SER A 70 -16.34 -25.40 -18.33
CA SER A 70 -15.82 -24.19 -17.69
C SER A 70 -14.87 -24.49 -16.55
N THR A 71 -14.03 -23.52 -16.25
CA THR A 71 -13.10 -23.50 -15.12
C THR A 71 -13.07 -22.09 -14.53
N THR A 72 -12.85 -21.98 -13.23
CA THR A 72 -12.79 -20.70 -12.54
C THR A 72 -11.37 -20.46 -12.00
N ALA A 73 -10.99 -19.19 -11.95
CA ALA A 73 -9.78 -18.75 -11.26
C ALA A 73 -9.93 -17.30 -10.80
N THR A 74 -9.09 -16.89 -9.84
CA THR A 74 -9.11 -15.56 -9.26
C THR A 74 -7.84 -14.80 -9.67
N PHE A 75 -8.04 -13.56 -10.13
CA PHE A 75 -6.96 -12.58 -10.28
C PHE A 75 -6.97 -11.67 -9.06
N THR A 76 -5.81 -11.46 -8.44
CA THR A 76 -5.66 -10.62 -7.24
C THR A 76 -4.53 -9.61 -7.47
N ILE A 77 -4.81 -8.35 -7.18
CA ILE A 77 -3.80 -7.29 -7.02
C ILE A 77 -3.66 -7.05 -5.52
N GLU A 78 -2.47 -7.24 -4.98
CA GLU A 78 -2.15 -6.98 -3.58
C GLU A 78 -1.09 -5.89 -3.47
N ASP A 79 -1.06 -5.20 -2.33
CA ASP A 79 -0.01 -4.27 -1.97
C ASP A 79 0.66 -4.76 -0.68
N THR A 80 1.88 -5.23 -0.83
CA THR A 80 2.74 -5.71 0.26
C THR A 80 3.95 -4.81 0.48
N THR A 81 4.03 -3.71 -0.29
CA THR A 81 5.14 -2.78 -0.27
C THR A 81 4.85 -1.66 0.72
N ALA A 82 5.76 -1.44 1.66
CA ALA A 82 5.62 -0.35 2.61
C ALA A 82 5.98 1.00 1.98
N PRO A 83 5.38 2.12 2.45
CA PRO A 83 5.72 3.45 1.98
C PRO A 83 7.22 3.73 2.02
N ALA A 84 7.74 4.32 0.96
CA ALA A 84 9.13 4.78 0.90
C ALA A 84 9.28 6.10 1.66
N ILE A 85 10.24 6.16 2.60
CA ILE A 85 10.60 7.43 3.26
C ILE A 85 11.42 8.26 2.28
N ASP A 86 10.81 9.30 1.70
CA ASP A 86 11.45 10.22 0.75
C ASP A 86 12.40 11.18 1.47
N MET A 87 11.97 11.65 2.65
CA MET A 87 12.75 12.50 3.54
C MET A 87 12.59 11.98 4.96
N ALA A 88 13.71 11.68 5.62
CA ALA A 88 13.71 11.27 7.02
C ALA A 88 13.40 12.44 7.95
N ALA A 89 12.82 12.16 9.12
CA ALA A 89 12.66 13.15 10.17
C ALA A 89 14.02 13.72 10.59
N ALA A 90 14.04 15.00 10.90
CA ALA A 90 15.24 15.73 11.33
C ALA A 90 15.13 16.13 12.82
N ASP A 91 16.26 16.07 13.51
CA ASP A 91 16.37 16.61 14.87
C ASP A 91 16.06 18.10 14.90
N ALA A 92 15.45 18.54 15.98
CA ALA A 92 15.21 19.96 16.25
C ALA A 92 15.78 20.33 17.64
N THR A 93 16.46 21.46 17.69
CA THR A 93 16.94 22.04 18.96
C THR A 93 16.42 23.45 19.08
N VAL A 94 15.82 23.78 20.21
CA VAL A 94 15.25 25.08 20.50
C VAL A 94 15.78 25.61 21.83
N GLU A 95 15.91 26.93 21.95
CA GLU A 95 16.25 27.61 23.18
C GLU A 95 15.05 27.64 24.15
N CYS A 96 15.28 27.39 25.41
CA CYS A 96 14.23 27.37 26.43
C CYS A 96 13.48 28.69 26.53
N ASP A 97 12.15 28.65 26.35
CA ASP A 97 11.27 29.81 26.46
C ASP A 97 10.74 30.04 27.90
N GLY A 98 11.07 29.14 28.84
CA GLY A 98 10.61 29.14 30.22
C GLY A 98 9.23 28.51 30.46
N ASP A 99 8.50 28.14 29.39
CA ASP A 99 7.16 27.52 29.43
C ASP A 99 7.13 26.11 28.79
N GLY A 100 8.31 25.57 28.39
CA GLY A 100 8.48 24.21 27.85
C GLY A 100 8.31 24.07 26.35
N ASN A 101 8.42 25.17 25.59
CA ASN A 101 8.43 25.22 24.13
C ASN A 101 7.29 24.42 23.46
N ASN A 102 6.10 24.44 24.07
CA ASN A 102 4.97 23.64 23.60
C ASN A 102 4.60 23.93 22.14
N ALA A 103 4.68 25.20 21.71
CA ALA A 103 4.33 25.58 20.33
C ALA A 103 5.33 25.04 19.31
N ASP A 104 6.63 25.03 19.64
CA ASP A 104 7.70 24.51 18.77
C ASP A 104 7.60 22.98 18.67
N LEU A 105 7.39 22.31 19.82
CA LEU A 105 7.19 20.87 19.87
C LEU A 105 5.96 20.42 19.08
N ASP A 106 4.81 21.09 19.27
CA ASP A 106 3.57 20.77 18.56
C ASP A 106 3.75 20.96 17.05
N ALA A 107 4.43 22.02 16.62
CA ALA A 107 4.70 22.26 15.20
C ALA A 107 5.64 21.20 14.60
N TRP A 108 6.68 20.79 15.36
CA TRP A 108 7.60 19.74 14.93
C TRP A 108 6.91 18.37 14.84
N LEU A 109 6.08 18.00 15.82
CA LEU A 109 5.28 16.79 15.79
C LEU A 109 4.27 16.79 14.64
N ALA A 110 3.56 17.91 14.43
CA ALA A 110 2.56 18.04 13.37
C ALA A 110 3.17 17.98 11.96
N SER A 111 4.45 18.34 11.82
CA SER A 111 5.20 18.21 10.56
C SER A 111 5.95 16.90 10.44
N ASN A 112 5.72 15.93 11.33
CA ASN A 112 6.43 14.65 11.38
C ASN A 112 7.95 14.81 11.48
N GLY A 113 8.44 15.85 12.17
CA GLY A 113 9.86 16.20 12.19
C GLY A 113 10.40 16.64 10.82
N GLY A 114 9.52 17.05 9.89
CA GLY A 114 9.86 17.38 8.50
C GLY A 114 9.97 16.16 7.58
N ALA A 115 9.57 14.96 8.03
CA ALA A 115 9.57 13.77 7.22
C ALA A 115 8.51 13.78 6.12
N SER A 116 8.80 13.10 5.02
CA SER A 116 7.84 12.79 3.95
C SER A 116 7.99 11.34 3.50
N ALA A 117 6.91 10.76 3.03
CA ALA A 117 6.88 9.43 2.45
C ALA A 117 5.89 9.38 1.29
N SER A 118 6.11 8.45 0.39
CA SER A 118 5.23 8.15 -0.74
C SER A 118 5.04 6.64 -0.89
N ASP A 119 3.89 6.28 -1.41
CA ASP A 119 3.57 4.93 -1.82
C ASP A 119 3.04 4.93 -3.26
N ALA A 120 3.24 3.82 -3.99
CA ALA A 120 2.82 3.70 -5.39
C ALA A 120 1.33 3.40 -5.52
N CYS A 121 0.74 2.75 -4.54
CA CYS A 121 -0.56 2.10 -4.62
C CYS A 121 -1.64 2.81 -3.81
N SER A 122 -1.26 3.60 -2.82
CA SER A 122 -2.21 4.21 -1.90
C SER A 122 -1.71 5.51 -1.25
N ASP A 123 -2.60 6.20 -0.57
CA ASP A 123 -2.25 7.36 0.23
C ASP A 123 -1.49 6.94 1.50
N VAL A 124 -0.67 7.87 2.02
CA VAL A 124 0.16 7.62 3.22
C VAL A 124 -0.35 8.46 4.38
N THR A 125 -0.57 7.81 5.52
CA THR A 125 -0.93 8.45 6.79
C THR A 125 0.24 8.38 7.77
N TRP A 126 0.35 9.39 8.67
CA TRP A 126 1.42 9.47 9.63
C TRP A 126 0.91 9.36 11.06
N SER A 127 1.69 8.67 11.90
CA SER A 127 1.54 8.63 13.34
C SER A 127 2.89 8.78 14.03
N ASN A 128 2.89 9.09 15.33
CA ASN A 128 4.12 9.13 16.13
C ASN A 128 3.88 8.55 17.52
N ASP A 129 4.97 8.22 18.20
CA ASP A 129 5.01 7.62 19.54
C ASP A 129 5.38 8.62 20.64
N PHE A 130 5.31 9.92 20.40
CA PHE A 130 5.63 10.93 21.41
C PHE A 130 4.81 10.71 22.69
N ALA A 131 5.48 10.68 23.82
CA ALA A 131 4.84 10.55 25.14
C ALA A 131 5.10 11.76 26.03
N ALA A 132 6.38 12.12 26.21
CA ALA A 132 6.79 13.26 27.03
C ALA A 132 8.25 13.62 26.74
N LEU A 133 8.64 14.86 27.03
CA LEU A 133 10.05 15.26 27.14
C LEU A 133 10.65 14.70 28.44
N SER A 134 11.95 14.45 28.45
CA SER A 134 12.70 14.25 29.70
C SER A 134 12.61 15.49 30.57
N ASP A 135 12.77 15.33 31.86
CA ASP A 135 12.84 16.43 32.84
C ASP A 135 14.31 16.55 33.29
N ASP A 136 15.02 17.51 32.69
CA ASP A 136 16.45 17.68 32.96
C ASP A 136 16.67 18.82 33.94
N CYS A 137 17.15 20.01 33.52
CA CYS A 137 17.32 21.14 34.42
C CYS A 137 16.39 22.31 34.02
N GLY A 138 15.67 22.86 34.99
CA GLY A 138 14.71 23.93 34.70
C GLY A 138 13.57 23.48 33.81
N ALA A 139 13.37 24.14 32.67
CA ALA A 139 12.36 23.80 31.68
C ALA A 139 12.99 23.17 30.40
N THR A 140 14.16 22.50 30.54
CA THR A 140 14.83 21.82 29.45
C THR A 140 14.51 20.33 29.42
N GLY A 141 14.73 19.68 28.28
CA GLY A 141 14.50 18.26 28.12
C GLY A 141 14.60 17.82 26.66
N ALA A 142 14.52 16.52 26.44
CA ALA A 142 14.53 15.98 25.09
C ALA A 142 13.57 14.79 24.95
N ALA A 143 13.15 14.52 23.74
CA ALA A 143 12.43 13.31 23.38
C ALA A 143 12.89 12.80 22.01
N THR A 144 13.21 11.52 21.93
CA THR A 144 13.36 10.83 20.64
C THR A 144 12.00 10.27 20.24
N VAL A 145 11.55 10.60 19.05
CA VAL A 145 10.23 10.26 18.54
C VAL A 145 10.37 9.43 17.27
N THR A 146 9.62 8.36 17.20
CA THR A 146 9.46 7.56 15.99
C THR A 146 8.23 8.06 15.23
N PHE A 147 8.42 8.48 13.99
CA PHE A 147 7.36 8.82 13.06
C PHE A 147 7.13 7.64 12.13
N THR A 148 5.91 7.13 12.06
CA THR A 148 5.52 5.97 11.26
C THR A 148 4.59 6.40 10.15
N ALA A 149 4.99 6.11 8.91
CA ALA A 149 4.20 6.25 7.70
C ALA A 149 3.50 4.92 7.43
N THR A 150 2.20 4.93 7.24
CA THR A 150 1.39 3.74 6.98
C THR A 150 0.52 4.00 5.76
N ASP A 151 0.49 3.05 4.83
CA ASP A 151 -0.39 3.07 3.66
C ASP A 151 -1.82 2.59 4.00
N ASP A 152 -2.73 2.66 3.03
CA ASP A 152 -4.12 2.22 3.22
C ASP A 152 -4.25 0.69 3.35
N CYS A 153 -3.26 -0.07 2.89
CA CYS A 153 -3.22 -1.54 3.01
C CYS A 153 -2.60 -2.03 4.32
N GLY A 154 -2.04 -1.11 5.11
CA GLY A 154 -1.50 -1.36 6.45
C GLY A 154 0.00 -1.68 6.47
N ASN A 155 0.72 -1.57 5.35
CA ASN A 155 2.17 -1.65 5.35
C ASN A 155 2.76 -0.37 5.92
N SER A 156 3.91 -0.42 6.57
CA SER A 156 4.46 0.75 7.24
C SER A 156 5.99 0.82 7.21
N SER A 157 6.48 2.06 7.19
CA SER A 157 7.88 2.42 7.37
C SER A 157 8.03 3.49 8.45
N SER A 158 9.21 3.63 9.04
CA SER A 158 9.40 4.62 10.09
C SER A 158 10.75 5.33 10.01
N THR A 159 10.79 6.51 10.61
CA THR A 159 11.98 7.32 10.81
C THR A 159 11.98 7.91 12.21
N THR A 160 13.16 8.17 12.78
CA THR A 160 13.29 8.70 14.14
C THR A 160 14.03 10.02 14.13
N ALA A 161 13.64 10.92 15.05
CA ALA A 161 14.36 12.15 15.29
C ALA A 161 14.18 12.60 16.76
N THR A 162 15.04 13.50 17.21
CA THR A 162 15.04 13.99 18.59
C THR A 162 14.68 15.48 18.62
N PHE A 163 13.74 15.84 19.47
CA PHE A 163 13.47 17.23 19.84
C PHE A 163 14.18 17.55 21.14
N THR A 164 14.93 18.65 21.19
CA THR A 164 15.73 19.07 22.35
C THR A 164 15.42 20.51 22.71
N ILE A 165 15.19 20.77 23.99
CA ILE A 165 15.13 22.12 24.59
C ILE A 165 16.41 22.31 25.38
N GLU A 166 17.18 23.31 25.06
CA GLU A 166 18.45 23.68 25.75
C GLU A 166 18.39 25.11 26.32
N ASP A 167 19.27 25.42 27.30
CA ASP A 167 19.40 26.73 27.96
C ASP A 167 20.82 27.22 27.79
#